data_5e0e8f62c26c87021f4fa45b7c03ec72
#
_entry.id   5e0e8f62c26c87021f4fa45b7c03ec72
#
_cell.length_a   1.000
_cell.length_b   1.000
_cell.length_c   1.000
_cell.angle_alpha   90.00
_cell.angle_beta   90.00
_cell.angle_gamma   90.00
#
_symmetry.space_group_name_H-M   'P 1'
#
loop_
_entity.id
_entity.type
_entity.pdbx_description
1 polymer ?
#
loop_
_entity_poly.entity_id
_entity_poly.type
_entity_poly.pdbx_seq_one_letter_code
_entity_poly.pdbx_strand_id
1 'polypeptide(L)'
;SAAQVNAEVVDALNVDTYAEPAQGTPGATISLAAKIGWLFKAFRNKKTVTATAFSLFNDDATTVDTKSTISDDGTTMTETEKISGP
;
A
#
# COMPACT_ATOMS: atom_id res chain seq x y z
N SER A 1 -33.27 -6.49 6.94
CA SER A 1 -33.99 -5.62 6.01
C SER A 1 -33.03 -4.86 5.11
N ALA A 2 -33.53 -4.33 4.02
CA ALA A 2 -32.72 -3.51 3.11
C ALA A 2 -32.14 -2.28 3.83
N ALA A 3 -32.91 -1.66 4.73
CA ALA A 3 -32.44 -0.51 5.50
C ALA A 3 -31.28 -0.88 6.43
N GLN A 4 -31.33 -2.05 7.06
CA GLN A 4 -30.25 -2.52 7.92
C GLN A 4 -28.99 -2.83 7.10
N VAL A 5 -29.12 -3.49 5.96
CA VAL A 5 -28.00 -3.78 5.08
C VAL A 5 -27.35 -2.48 4.58
N ASN A 6 -28.16 -1.51 4.18
CA ASN A 6 -27.66 -0.21 3.74
C ASN A 6 -26.92 0.52 4.87
N ALA A 7 -27.42 0.48 6.09
CA ALA A 7 -26.79 1.11 7.24
C ALA A 7 -25.42 0.47 7.53
N GLU A 8 -25.31 -0.84 7.45
CA GLU A 8 -24.05 -1.57 7.67
C GLU A 8 -23.04 -1.25 6.57
N VAL A 9 -23.45 -1.15 5.32
CA VAL A 9 -22.57 -0.79 4.22
C VAL A 9 -22.07 0.66 4.38
N VAL A 10 -22.96 1.58 4.75
CA VAL A 10 -22.58 2.98 5.01
C VAL A 10 -21.58 3.05 6.16
N ASP A 11 -21.80 2.30 7.24
CA ASP A 11 -20.88 2.28 8.37
C ASP A 11 -19.49 1.79 7.94
N ALA A 12 -19.41 0.69 7.19
CA ALA A 12 -18.15 0.15 6.73
C ALA A 12 -17.40 1.11 5.82
N LEU A 13 -18.10 1.89 5.01
CA LEU A 13 -17.48 2.76 4.02
C LEU A 13 -17.22 4.18 4.53
N ASN A 14 -18.06 4.72 5.42
CA ASN A 14 -18.01 6.13 5.78
C ASN A 14 -17.75 6.41 7.25
N VAL A 15 -18.01 5.46 8.13
CA VAL A 15 -17.93 5.68 9.58
C VAL A 15 -16.77 4.91 10.20
N ASP A 16 -16.66 3.63 9.88
CA ASP A 16 -15.59 2.79 10.43
C ASP A 16 -14.24 3.21 9.89
N THR A 17 -13.21 3.11 10.71
CA THR A 17 -11.84 3.42 10.32
C THR A 17 -10.98 2.17 10.34
N TYR A 18 -9.96 2.15 9.51
CA TYR A 18 -9.07 0.99 9.35
C TYR A 18 -7.63 1.45 9.48
N ALA A 19 -6.86 0.71 10.26
CA ALA A 19 -5.43 0.96 10.40
C ALA A 19 -4.72 0.71 9.07
N GLU A 20 -3.55 1.33 8.89
CA GLU A 20 -2.75 1.01 7.70
C GLU A 20 -2.32 -0.45 7.73
N PRO A 21 -2.12 -1.08 6.57
CA PRO A 21 -1.58 -2.44 6.52
C PRO A 21 -0.26 -2.56 7.27
N ALA A 22 -0.09 -3.68 7.98
CA ALA A 22 1.11 -3.94 8.75
C ALA A 22 2.35 -4.06 7.86
N GLN A 23 3.52 -4.01 8.50
CA GLN A 23 4.82 -4.18 7.85
C GLN A 23 4.84 -5.46 7.00
N GLY A 24 5.30 -5.33 5.79
CA GLY A 24 5.53 -6.47 4.90
C GLY A 24 4.79 -6.35 3.58
N THR A 25 5.26 -7.09 2.60
CA THR A 25 4.69 -7.07 1.25
C THR A 25 3.33 -7.75 1.24
N PRO A 26 2.29 -7.14 0.63
CA PRO A 26 1.00 -7.81 0.53
C PRO A 26 1.08 -9.02 -0.40
N GLY A 27 0.28 -10.04 -0.12
CA GLY A 27 0.14 -11.18 -1.02
C GLY A 27 -0.63 -10.81 -2.28
N ALA A 28 -0.54 -11.68 -3.28
CA ALA A 28 -1.27 -11.49 -4.55
C ALA A 28 -2.80 -11.60 -4.35
N THR A 29 -3.22 -12.34 -3.34
CA THR A 29 -4.65 -12.61 -3.05
C THR A 29 -4.97 -12.13 -1.65
N ILE A 30 -5.60 -10.97 -1.55
CA ILE A 30 -5.99 -10.36 -0.29
C ILE A 30 -7.39 -9.77 -0.42
N SER A 31 -8.00 -9.40 0.71
CA SER A 31 -9.34 -8.82 0.72
C SER A 31 -9.38 -7.48 -0.01
N LEU A 32 -10.57 -7.08 -0.45
CA LEU A 32 -10.77 -5.78 -1.07
C LEU A 32 -10.37 -4.64 -0.12
N ALA A 33 -10.77 -4.74 1.15
CA ALA A 33 -10.42 -3.73 2.15
C ALA A 33 -8.90 -3.60 2.31
N ALA A 34 -8.18 -4.72 2.31
CA ALA A 34 -6.72 -4.70 2.40
C ALA A 34 -6.08 -4.08 1.14
N LYS A 35 -6.64 -4.39 -0.03
CA LYS A 35 -6.15 -3.78 -1.29
C LYS A 35 -6.30 -2.26 -1.27
N ILE A 36 -7.45 -1.76 -0.81
CA ILE A 36 -7.70 -0.33 -0.69
C ILE A 36 -6.75 0.29 0.35
N GLY A 37 -6.57 -0.39 1.48
CA GLY A 37 -5.63 0.05 2.52
C GLY A 37 -4.22 0.23 1.99
N TRP A 38 -3.75 -0.70 1.16
CA TRP A 38 -2.42 -0.61 0.54
C TRP A 38 -2.33 0.55 -0.45
N LEU A 39 -3.38 0.80 -1.23
CA LEU A 39 -3.40 1.95 -2.14
C LEU A 39 -3.30 3.25 -1.35
N PHE A 40 -4.03 3.37 -0.26
CA PHE A 40 -4.00 4.57 0.58
C PHE A 40 -2.65 4.74 1.26
N LYS A 41 -2.07 3.66 1.80
CA LYS A 41 -0.74 3.68 2.40
C LYS A 41 0.30 4.16 1.39
N ALA A 42 0.27 3.62 0.18
CA ALA A 42 1.18 4.00 -0.89
C ALA A 42 1.00 5.45 -1.32
N PHE A 43 -0.22 5.97 -1.28
CA PHE A 43 -0.49 7.36 -1.62
C PHE A 43 -0.02 8.32 -0.52
N ARG A 44 -0.36 8.02 0.74
CA ARG A 44 -0.19 8.95 1.85
C ARG A 44 1.21 8.98 2.43
N ASN A 45 1.83 7.81 2.58
CA ASN A 45 3.06 7.67 3.37
C ASN A 45 4.29 8.16 2.60
N LYS A 46 5.34 8.48 3.36
CA LYS A 46 6.61 8.91 2.80
C LYS A 46 7.15 7.88 1.82
N LYS A 47 7.69 8.36 0.71
CA LYS A 47 8.36 7.55 -0.31
C LYS A 47 9.70 8.18 -0.64
N THR A 48 10.70 7.35 -0.94
CA THR A 48 11.96 7.82 -1.50
C THR A 48 12.22 7.10 -2.81
N VAL A 49 12.79 7.82 -3.76
CA VAL A 49 13.16 7.29 -5.07
C VAL A 49 14.59 7.70 -5.36
N THR A 50 15.43 6.72 -5.66
CA THR A 50 16.79 6.95 -6.14
C THR A 50 16.91 6.41 -7.56
N ALA A 51 18.10 6.52 -8.15
CA ALA A 51 18.34 5.95 -9.48
C ALA A 51 18.15 4.42 -9.51
N THR A 52 18.27 3.76 -8.36
CA THR A 52 18.29 2.30 -8.29
C THR A 52 17.23 1.69 -7.37
N ALA A 53 16.50 2.50 -6.62
CA ALA A 53 15.56 1.97 -5.62
C ALA A 53 14.37 2.89 -5.38
N PHE A 54 13.22 2.28 -5.16
CA PHE A 54 12.02 2.94 -4.65
C PHE A 54 11.69 2.33 -3.29
N SER A 55 11.35 3.17 -2.31
CA SER A 55 10.99 2.73 -0.97
C SER A 55 9.70 3.39 -0.51
N LEU A 56 8.79 2.60 0.05
CA LEU A 56 7.58 3.07 0.73
C LEU A 56 7.77 2.85 2.22
N PHE A 57 7.51 3.88 3.00
CA PHE A 57 7.70 3.85 4.45
C PHE A 57 6.40 3.56 5.20
N ASN A 58 6.52 3.01 6.39
CA ASN A 58 5.44 2.97 7.36
C ASN A 58 5.06 4.40 7.78
N ASP A 59 3.96 4.53 8.49
CA ASP A 59 3.49 5.85 8.97
C ASP A 59 4.53 6.60 9.82
N ASP A 60 5.45 5.87 10.44
CA ASP A 60 6.54 6.48 11.24
C ASP A 60 7.55 7.27 10.40
N ALA A 61 7.52 7.13 9.09
CA ALA A 61 8.41 7.79 8.15
C ALA A 61 9.90 7.46 8.35
N THR A 62 10.21 6.41 9.09
CA THR A 62 11.58 5.99 9.37
C THR A 62 11.84 4.53 9.00
N THR A 63 10.81 3.68 9.03
CA THR A 63 10.93 2.27 8.72
C THR A 63 10.43 2.00 7.31
N VAL A 64 11.27 1.45 6.45
CA VAL A 64 10.88 1.04 5.10
C VAL A 64 9.95 -0.17 5.21
N ASP A 65 8.77 -0.06 4.61
CA ASP A 65 7.81 -1.16 4.57
C ASP A 65 8.05 -2.06 3.36
N THR A 66 7.97 -1.49 2.16
CA THR A 66 8.20 -2.23 0.92
C THR A 66 9.18 -1.46 0.05
N LYS A 67 9.91 -2.20 -0.78
CA LYS A 67 10.89 -1.61 -1.68
C LYS A 67 10.91 -2.35 -3.01
N SER A 68 11.43 -1.68 -4.04
CA SER A 68 11.68 -2.27 -5.34
C SER A 68 12.98 -1.74 -5.91
N THR A 69 13.55 -2.49 -6.84
CA THR A 69 14.73 -2.08 -7.57
C THR A 69 14.30 -1.36 -8.85
N ILE A 70 14.97 -0.27 -9.16
CA ILE A 70 14.77 0.48 -10.41
C ILE A 70 16.00 0.31 -11.27
N SER A 71 15.80 0.02 -12.55
CA SER A 71 16.85 -0.08 -13.55
C SER A 71 16.40 0.52 -14.88
N ASP A 72 17.36 1.00 -15.65
CA ASP A 72 17.09 1.59 -16.97
C ASP A 72 18.22 1.20 -17.90
N ASP A 73 17.88 0.55 -19.03
CA ASP A 73 18.85 0.12 -20.02
C ASP A 73 18.95 1.09 -21.21
N GLY A 74 18.32 2.25 -21.11
CA GLY A 74 18.28 3.26 -22.18
C GLY A 74 17.05 3.11 -23.09
N THR A 75 16.33 2.00 -23.01
CA THR A 75 15.12 1.74 -23.79
C THR A 75 13.93 1.49 -22.86
N THR A 76 14.15 0.72 -21.79
CA THR A 76 13.11 0.34 -20.85
C THR A 76 13.58 0.67 -19.44
N MET A 77 12.74 1.39 -18.70
CA MET A 77 12.91 1.56 -17.26
C MET A 77 12.02 0.53 -16.56
N THR A 78 12.63 -0.24 -15.66
CA THR A 78 11.94 -1.30 -14.93
C THR A 78 11.93 -1.00 -13.45
N GLU A 79 10.74 -1.11 -12.85
CA GLU A 79 10.59 -1.18 -11.41
C GLU A 79 10.14 -2.59 -11.08
N THR A 80 10.91 -3.29 -10.26
CA THR A 80 10.59 -4.68 -9.90
C THR A 80 9.35 -4.75 -9.01
N GLU A 81 8.79 -5.94 -8.90
CA GLU A 81 7.74 -6.20 -7.93
C GLU A 81 8.23 -5.86 -6.52
N LYS A 82 7.32 -5.38 -5.68
CA LYS A 82 7.65 -5.00 -4.30
C LYS A 82 8.08 -6.19 -3.48
N ILE A 83 9.12 -5.99 -2.69
CA ILE A 83 9.58 -6.93 -1.68
C ILE A 83 9.58 -6.23 -0.33
N SER A 84 9.61 -7.02 0.76
CA SER A 84 9.65 -6.45 2.10
C SER A 84 10.92 -5.63 2.32
N GLY A 85 10.77 -4.44 2.94
CA GLY A 85 11.81 -3.70 3.63
C GLY A 85 11.71 -4.01 5.12
N PRO A 86 12.56 -3.54 5.91
CA PRO A 86 13.67 -2.63 5.78
C PRO A 86 14.83 -3.15 4.99
#